data_d2998a2a83dc8b2d686d6ff133d95468
#
_entry.id   d2998a2a83dc8b2d686d6ff133d95468
#
_cell.length_a   1.000
_cell.length_b   1.000
_cell.length_c   1.000
_cell.angle_alpha   90.00
_cell.angle_beta   90.00
_cell.angle_gamma   90.00
#
_symmetry.space_group_name_H-M   'P 1'
#
loop_
_entity.id
_entity.type
_entity.pdbx_description
1 polymer ?
#
loop_
_entity_poly.entity_id
_entity_poly.type
_entity_poly.pdbx_seq_one_letter_code
_entity_poly.pdbx_strand_id
1 'polypeptide(L)'
;MRLIIALVLAAAPATAQQSLMSFEAGRQLQLAGGQWSYFAAAGGSIAMYGTLVQLRCDRATRTITIARPDGAPATLTISTDSIERTLPPSGRLLATDPLLDAIAFSRGRFLVSSGTGPTMAVPSWPEAARSIEDCRN
;
A
#
# COMPACT_ATOMS: atom_id res chain seq x y z
N MET A 1 -31.85 -52.34 -25.44
CA MET A 1 -31.72 -51.53 -24.21
C MET A 1 -30.47 -50.68 -24.33
N ARG A 2 -30.62 -49.39 -24.70
CA ARG A 2 -29.49 -48.48 -24.92
C ARG A 2 -29.31 -47.60 -23.68
N LEU A 3 -28.19 -47.80 -22.97
CA LEU A 3 -27.82 -46.96 -21.83
C LEU A 3 -27.27 -45.64 -22.36
N ILE A 4 -27.97 -44.55 -22.09
CA ILE A 4 -27.45 -43.17 -22.34
C ILE A 4 -26.76 -42.71 -21.06
N ILE A 5 -25.43 -42.65 -21.09
CA ILE A 5 -24.64 -42.07 -20.01
C ILE A 5 -24.64 -40.54 -20.23
N ALA A 6 -25.37 -39.82 -19.40
CA ALA A 6 -25.32 -38.36 -19.37
C ALA A 6 -24.05 -37.91 -18.65
N LEU A 7 -23.14 -37.30 -19.40
CA LEU A 7 -21.92 -36.68 -18.87
C LEU A 7 -22.31 -35.32 -18.27
N VAL A 8 -22.36 -35.23 -16.95
CA VAL A 8 -22.56 -33.98 -16.24
C VAL A 8 -21.20 -33.24 -16.17
N LEU A 9 -21.01 -32.21 -17.02
CA LEU A 9 -19.89 -31.28 -16.86
C LEU A 9 -20.17 -30.38 -15.65
N ALA A 10 -19.47 -30.62 -14.56
CA ALA A 10 -19.45 -29.69 -13.44
C ALA A 10 -18.59 -28.46 -13.85
N ALA A 11 -19.22 -27.32 -14.07
CA ALA A 11 -18.52 -26.04 -14.24
C ALA A 11 -17.98 -25.62 -12.88
N ALA A 12 -16.65 -25.61 -12.71
CA ALA A 12 -16.00 -25.05 -11.55
C ALA A 12 -16.23 -23.51 -11.55
N PRO A 13 -16.56 -22.90 -10.39
CA PRO A 13 -16.68 -21.46 -10.31
C PRO A 13 -15.31 -20.84 -10.57
N ALA A 14 -15.22 -19.99 -11.60
CA ALA A 14 -14.06 -19.15 -11.82
C ALA A 14 -14.01 -18.15 -10.67
N THR A 15 -13.11 -18.35 -9.70
CA THR A 15 -12.75 -17.32 -8.73
C THR A 15 -12.08 -16.20 -9.52
N ALA A 16 -12.78 -15.09 -9.67
CA ALA A 16 -12.21 -13.87 -10.24
C ALA A 16 -11.08 -13.41 -9.31
N GLN A 17 -9.83 -13.75 -9.66
CA GLN A 17 -8.66 -13.11 -9.07
C GLN A 17 -8.74 -11.64 -9.49
N GLN A 18 -9.03 -10.76 -8.53
CA GLN A 18 -8.86 -9.33 -8.75
C GLN A 18 -7.35 -9.10 -8.95
N SER A 19 -6.95 -8.98 -10.20
CA SER A 19 -5.58 -8.59 -10.50
C SER A 19 -5.35 -7.19 -9.97
N LEU A 20 -4.30 -7.03 -9.14
CA LEU A 20 -3.88 -5.73 -8.66
C LEU A 20 -3.62 -4.82 -9.87
N MET A 21 -4.08 -3.58 -9.78
CA MET A 21 -3.84 -2.59 -10.81
C MET A 21 -2.34 -2.31 -10.89
N SER A 22 -1.76 -2.41 -12.08
CA SER A 22 -0.36 -2.04 -12.29
C SER A 22 -0.15 -0.55 -12.04
N PHE A 23 1.07 -0.16 -11.66
CA PHE A 23 1.41 1.25 -11.48
C PHE A 23 1.15 2.06 -12.76
N GLU A 24 1.47 1.51 -13.92
CA GLU A 24 1.27 2.18 -15.21
C GLU A 24 -0.22 2.47 -15.48
N ALA A 25 -1.10 1.52 -15.21
CA ALA A 25 -2.55 1.74 -15.28
C ALA A 25 -3.01 2.77 -14.23
N GLY A 26 -2.44 2.72 -13.03
CA GLY A 26 -2.73 3.64 -11.93
C GLY A 26 -2.29 5.08 -12.18
N ARG A 27 -1.41 5.33 -13.15
CA ARG A 27 -1.02 6.69 -13.53
C ARG A 27 -2.18 7.52 -14.07
N GLN A 28 -3.21 6.88 -14.57
CA GLN A 28 -4.42 7.52 -15.10
C GLN A 28 -5.48 7.77 -14.02
N LEU A 29 -5.31 7.20 -12.82
CA LEU A 29 -6.25 7.44 -11.73
C LEU A 29 -6.20 8.90 -11.28
N GLN A 30 -7.35 9.43 -10.93
CA GLN A 30 -7.41 10.67 -10.19
C GLN A 30 -6.76 10.47 -8.82
N LEU A 31 -5.99 11.46 -8.35
CA LEU A 31 -5.45 11.42 -7.01
C LEU A 31 -6.57 11.34 -6.00
N ALA A 32 -6.42 10.49 -4.99
CA ALA A 32 -7.36 10.41 -3.90
C ALA A 32 -7.48 11.75 -3.18
N GLY A 33 -8.68 12.10 -2.75
CA GLY A 33 -8.90 13.30 -1.96
C GLY A 33 -8.19 13.23 -0.62
N GLY A 34 -7.63 14.34 -0.17
CA GLY A 34 -6.93 14.44 1.10
C GLY A 34 -5.72 15.34 1.01
N GLN A 35 -5.02 15.44 2.12
CA GLN A 35 -3.78 16.18 2.23
C GLN A 35 -2.79 15.40 3.09
N TRP A 36 -1.51 15.57 2.80
CA TRP A 36 -0.47 15.12 3.70
C TRP A 36 -0.40 16.00 4.94
N SER A 37 -0.21 15.39 6.06
CA SER A 37 0.18 16.04 7.31
C SER A 37 1.38 15.34 7.90
N TYR A 38 2.22 16.09 8.62
CA TYR A 38 3.40 15.60 9.29
C TYR A 38 3.35 16.04 10.75
N PHE A 39 3.57 15.10 11.65
CA PHE A 39 3.61 15.34 13.09
C PHE A 39 4.89 14.78 13.67
N ALA A 40 5.64 15.61 14.38
CA ALA A 40 6.67 15.11 15.27
C ALA A 40 5.98 14.45 16.48
N ALA A 41 6.44 13.28 16.84
CA ALA A 41 5.92 12.52 17.99
C ALA A 41 7.09 12.15 18.92
N ALA A 42 6.77 11.83 20.17
CA ALA A 42 7.77 11.29 21.08
C ALA A 42 8.40 10.02 20.48
N GLY A 43 9.72 10.03 20.30
CA GLY A 43 10.45 8.90 19.72
C GLY A 43 10.34 8.73 18.21
N GLY A 44 9.75 9.68 17.47
CA GLY A 44 9.66 9.56 16.03
C GLY A 44 8.81 10.63 15.35
N SER A 45 8.12 10.23 14.29
CA SER A 45 7.22 11.09 13.54
C SER A 45 6.13 10.28 12.83
N ILE A 46 5.10 10.97 12.39
CA ILE A 46 4.01 10.39 11.61
C ILE A 46 3.75 11.28 10.41
N ALA A 47 3.80 10.71 9.21
CA ALA A 47 3.26 11.31 8.00
C ALA A 47 1.96 10.59 7.63
N MET A 48 0.93 11.34 7.31
CA MET A 48 -0.40 10.78 7.07
C MET A 48 -1.08 11.48 5.90
N TYR A 49 -1.63 10.69 4.97
CA TYR A 49 -2.43 11.21 3.88
C TYR A 49 -3.92 10.94 4.13
N GLY A 50 -4.61 11.95 4.60
CA GLY A 50 -6.03 11.83 4.94
C GLY A 50 -6.30 10.63 5.85
N THR A 51 -7.23 9.78 5.45
CA THR A 51 -7.59 8.53 6.15
C THR A 51 -7.08 7.28 5.43
N LEU A 52 -6.25 7.43 4.40
CA LEU A 52 -5.85 6.34 3.51
C LEU A 52 -4.62 5.59 4.00
N VAL A 53 -3.57 6.31 4.33
CA VAL A 53 -2.28 5.73 4.66
C VAL A 53 -1.50 6.61 5.63
N GLN A 54 -0.78 5.99 6.54
CA GLN A 54 0.20 6.65 7.39
C GLN A 54 1.52 5.92 7.37
N LEU A 55 2.60 6.68 7.52
CA LEU A 55 3.94 6.20 7.78
C LEU A 55 4.35 6.69 9.17
N ARG A 56 4.61 5.75 10.06
CA ARG A 56 5.04 6.04 11.43
C ARG A 56 6.49 5.64 11.62
N CYS A 57 7.31 6.59 11.96
CA CYS A 57 8.70 6.36 12.35
C CYS A 57 8.80 6.04 13.85
N ASP A 58 9.47 4.95 14.17
CA ASP A 58 9.98 4.64 15.50
C ASP A 58 11.51 4.68 15.46
N ARG A 59 12.09 5.73 16.05
CA ARG A 59 13.55 5.92 16.06
C ARG A 59 14.27 4.90 16.92
N ALA A 60 13.66 4.45 18.00
CA ALA A 60 14.29 3.49 18.91
C ALA A 60 14.60 2.16 18.22
N THR A 61 13.70 1.72 17.37
CA THR A 61 13.83 0.49 16.58
C THR A 61 14.31 0.71 15.15
N ARG A 62 14.37 1.96 14.70
CA ARG A 62 14.66 2.35 13.30
C ARG A 62 13.76 1.61 12.33
N THR A 63 12.47 1.68 12.61
CA THR A 63 11.44 1.05 11.77
C THR A 63 10.38 2.07 11.34
N ILE A 64 9.85 1.82 10.14
CA ILE A 64 8.67 2.51 9.62
C ILE A 64 7.52 1.51 9.60
N THR A 65 6.39 1.90 10.14
CA THR A 65 5.14 1.15 9.97
C THR A 65 4.27 1.87 8.95
N ILE A 66 3.87 1.15 7.91
CA ILE A 66 2.90 1.63 6.92
C ILE A 66 1.56 0.98 7.23
N ALA A 67 0.57 1.78 7.53
CA ALA A 67 -0.74 1.29 7.97
C ALA A 67 -1.86 2.24 7.54
N ARG A 68 -3.08 1.83 7.76
CA ARG A 68 -4.24 2.71 7.68
C ARG A 68 -4.33 3.55 8.96
N PRO A 69 -4.65 4.85 8.86
CA PRO A 69 -4.77 5.71 10.03
C PRO A 69 -5.84 5.29 11.03
N ASP A 70 -6.89 4.57 10.59
CA ASP A 70 -7.94 4.05 11.46
C ASP A 70 -7.48 2.86 12.33
N GLY A 71 -6.26 2.37 12.12
CA GLY A 71 -5.68 1.26 12.86
C GLY A 71 -6.29 -0.10 12.54
N ALA A 72 -7.21 -0.19 11.58
CA ALA A 72 -7.76 -1.47 11.15
C ALA A 72 -6.64 -2.33 10.53
N PRO A 73 -6.46 -3.58 11.00
CA PRO A 73 -5.49 -4.49 10.40
C PRO A 73 -5.86 -4.72 8.94
N ALA A 74 -4.94 -4.44 8.03
CA ALA A 74 -5.15 -4.65 6.61
C ALA A 74 -3.84 -5.03 5.95
N THR A 75 -3.93 -5.98 5.02
CA THR A 75 -2.85 -6.25 4.09
C THR A 75 -2.83 -5.15 3.04
N LEU A 76 -1.77 -4.36 3.01
CA LEU A 76 -1.61 -3.28 2.03
C LEU A 76 -0.65 -3.72 0.93
N THR A 77 -1.03 -3.45 -0.30
CA THR A 77 -0.11 -3.50 -1.45
C THR A 77 0.26 -2.09 -1.83
N ILE A 78 1.55 -1.82 -1.84
CA ILE A 78 2.13 -0.55 -2.28
C ILE A 78 2.74 -0.76 -3.65
N SER A 79 2.37 0.07 -4.60
CA SER A 79 2.91 0.04 -5.96
C SER A 79 3.49 1.40 -6.32
N THR A 80 4.74 1.39 -6.71
CA THR A 80 5.50 2.57 -7.14
C THR A 80 5.93 2.40 -8.59
N ASP A 81 6.60 3.38 -9.15
CA ASP A 81 7.15 3.28 -10.50
C ASP A 81 8.30 2.24 -10.62
N SER A 82 8.82 1.74 -9.52
CA SER A 82 9.96 0.80 -9.51
C SER A 82 9.72 -0.49 -8.73
N ILE A 83 8.88 -0.48 -7.71
CA ILE A 83 8.64 -1.63 -6.82
C ILE A 83 7.16 -1.78 -6.55
N GLU A 84 6.68 -3.01 -6.57
CA GLU A 84 5.39 -3.39 -6.00
C GLU A 84 5.62 -4.39 -4.89
N ARG A 85 4.98 -4.18 -3.74
CA ARG A 85 5.09 -5.09 -2.61
C ARG A 85 3.82 -5.12 -1.78
N THR A 86 3.41 -6.33 -1.42
CA THR A 86 2.35 -6.56 -0.45
C THR A 86 2.97 -6.68 0.94
N LEU A 87 2.52 -5.84 1.85
CA LEU A 87 3.00 -5.81 3.23
C LEU A 87 2.15 -6.73 4.10
N PRO A 88 2.77 -7.40 5.11
CA PRO A 88 2.00 -8.11 6.13
C PRO A 88 1.14 -7.13 6.93
N PRO A 89 0.12 -7.61 7.70
CA PRO A 89 -0.74 -6.73 8.49
C PRO A 89 -0.02 -5.84 9.50
N SER A 90 1.18 -6.24 9.96
CA SER A 90 2.02 -5.39 10.81
C SER A 90 2.49 -4.12 10.09
N GLY A 91 2.65 -4.17 8.78
CA GLY A 91 3.12 -3.07 7.95
C GLY A 91 4.53 -2.57 8.30
N ARG A 92 5.30 -3.34 9.06
CA ARG A 92 6.57 -2.91 9.64
C ARG A 92 7.74 -3.19 8.73
N LEU A 93 8.56 -2.17 8.48
CA LEU A 93 9.73 -2.22 7.64
C LEU A 93 10.93 -1.63 8.39
N LEU A 94 12.13 -2.11 8.08
CA LEU A 94 13.35 -1.41 8.48
C LEU A 94 13.41 -0.04 7.78
N ALA A 95 13.93 0.97 8.46
CA ALA A 95 14.06 2.31 7.87
C ALA A 95 14.91 2.34 6.59
N THR A 96 15.75 1.33 6.39
CA THR A 96 16.58 1.15 5.20
C THR A 96 15.93 0.31 4.10
N ASP A 97 14.69 -0.11 4.27
CA ASP A 97 14.00 -0.93 3.27
C ASP A 97 13.87 -0.18 1.93
N PRO A 98 14.24 -0.82 0.80
CA PRO A 98 14.17 -0.18 -0.53
C PRO A 98 12.78 0.29 -0.94
N LEU A 99 11.71 -0.30 -0.40
CA LEU A 99 10.35 0.15 -0.68
C LEU A 99 10.13 1.60 -0.22
N LEU A 100 10.77 2.00 0.88
CA LEU A 100 10.64 3.37 1.40
C LEU A 100 11.25 4.40 0.45
N ASP A 101 12.40 4.09 -0.15
CA ASP A 101 12.98 4.95 -1.19
C ASP A 101 12.07 4.99 -2.43
N ALA A 102 11.53 3.85 -2.81
CA ALA A 102 10.61 3.76 -3.93
C ALA A 102 9.35 4.61 -3.71
N ILE A 103 8.80 4.66 -2.51
CA ILE A 103 7.68 5.55 -2.15
C ILE A 103 8.10 7.02 -2.24
N ALA A 104 9.24 7.37 -1.63
CA ALA A 104 9.72 8.75 -1.57
C ALA A 104 10.03 9.32 -2.96
N PHE A 105 10.56 8.50 -3.87
CA PHE A 105 11.01 8.91 -5.21
C PHE A 105 10.06 8.49 -6.34
N SER A 106 8.92 7.90 -6.04
CA SER A 106 7.94 7.53 -7.07
C SER A 106 7.45 8.76 -7.82
N ARG A 107 7.36 8.65 -9.14
CA ARG A 107 7.04 9.79 -10.01
C ARG A 107 5.62 10.30 -9.82
N GLY A 108 5.48 11.35 -9.04
CA GLY A 108 4.24 12.08 -8.80
C GLY A 108 3.28 11.36 -7.86
N ARG A 109 3.31 10.05 -7.78
CA ARG A 109 2.38 9.24 -6.98
C ARG A 109 2.91 7.86 -6.65
N PHE A 110 2.29 7.22 -5.68
CA PHE A 110 2.32 5.77 -5.49
C PHE A 110 0.89 5.26 -5.29
N LEU A 111 0.69 3.97 -5.47
CA LEU A 111 -0.63 3.36 -5.34
C LEU A 111 -0.70 2.57 -4.03
N VAL A 112 -1.85 2.63 -3.40
CA VAL A 112 -2.17 1.87 -2.20
C VAL A 112 -3.45 1.09 -2.45
N SER A 113 -3.41 -0.21 -2.26
CA SER A 113 -4.61 -1.05 -2.24
C SER A 113 -4.65 -1.90 -0.98
N SER A 114 -5.83 -2.00 -0.41
CA SER A 114 -6.15 -2.97 0.63
C SER A 114 -7.01 -4.04 0.00
N GLY A 115 -6.79 -5.31 0.19
CA GLY A 115 -7.41 -6.40 -0.57
C GLY A 115 -8.94 -6.37 -0.77
N THR A 116 -9.67 -5.42 -0.21
CA THR A 116 -11.13 -5.31 -0.24
C THR A 116 -11.67 -4.03 -0.85
N GLY A 117 -10.83 -3.13 -1.31
CA GLY A 117 -11.24 -1.82 -1.82
C GLY A 117 -10.58 -1.46 -3.14
N PRO A 118 -10.94 -0.31 -3.70
CA PRO A 118 -10.31 0.18 -4.92
C PRO A 118 -8.85 0.56 -4.64
N THR A 119 -8.02 0.48 -5.69
CA THR A 119 -6.68 1.04 -5.66
C THR A 119 -6.77 2.56 -5.61
N MET A 120 -6.04 3.17 -4.69
CA MET A 120 -6.01 4.62 -4.49
C MET A 120 -4.65 5.18 -4.91
N ALA A 121 -4.69 6.30 -5.63
CA ALA A 121 -3.48 7.03 -6.00
C ALA A 121 -3.18 8.11 -4.97
N VAL A 122 -2.01 8.04 -4.36
CA VAL A 122 -1.55 8.96 -3.31
C VAL A 122 -0.38 9.77 -3.86
N PRO A 123 -0.37 11.11 -3.73
CA PRO A 123 0.74 11.91 -4.23
C PRO A 123 2.01 11.67 -3.41
N SER A 124 3.15 11.58 -4.12
CA SER A 124 4.48 11.43 -3.51
C SER A 124 5.01 12.79 -3.06
N TRP A 125 4.47 13.34 -1.98
CA TRP A 125 4.87 14.62 -1.44
C TRP A 125 5.91 14.48 -0.32
N PRO A 126 6.60 15.57 0.08
CA PRO A 126 7.76 15.51 0.99
C PRO A 126 7.49 14.96 2.38
N GLU A 127 6.26 15.00 2.86
CA GLU A 127 5.94 14.61 4.24
C GLU A 127 6.26 13.14 4.51
N ALA A 128 5.97 12.24 3.55
CA ALA A 128 6.33 10.83 3.66
C ALA A 128 7.85 10.65 3.71
N ALA A 129 8.57 11.31 2.82
CA ALA A 129 10.03 11.28 2.79
C ALA A 129 10.63 11.79 4.09
N ARG A 130 10.06 12.85 4.68
CA ARG A 130 10.52 13.41 5.95
C ARG A 130 10.43 12.40 7.10
N SER A 131 9.30 11.70 7.24
CA SER A 131 9.18 10.63 8.26
C SER A 131 10.18 9.51 8.04
N ILE A 132 10.45 9.13 6.79
CA ILE A 132 11.46 8.12 6.47
C ILE A 132 12.85 8.57 6.90
N GLU A 133 13.23 9.81 6.59
CA GLU A 133 14.54 10.38 6.97
C GLU A 133 14.68 10.51 8.48
N ASP A 134 13.62 10.85 9.19
CA ASP A 134 13.64 10.91 10.67
C ASP A 134 14.02 9.57 11.31
N CYS A 135 13.72 8.46 10.66
CA CYS A 135 14.06 7.13 11.13
C CYS A 135 15.46 6.65 10.76
N ARG A 136 16.12 7.34 9.85
CA ARG A 136 17.47 7.00 9.36
C ARG A 136 18.56 7.73 10.11
N ASN A 137 18.24 8.86 10.72
CA ASN A 137 19.17 9.75 11.41
C ASN A 137 19.29 9.45 12.91
#